data_dbd88cba114ee02414ca92d2752b2428
#
_entry.id   dbd88cba114ee02414ca92d2752b2428
#
_cell.length_a   1.000
_cell.length_b   1.000
_cell.length_c   1.000
_cell.angle_alpha   90.00
_cell.angle_beta   90.00
_cell.angle_gamma   90.00
#
_symmetry.space_group_name_H-M   'P 1'
#
loop_
_entity.id
_entity.type
_entity.pdbx_description
1 polymer ?
#
loop_
_entity_poly.entity_id
_entity_poly.type
_entity_poly.pdbx_seq_one_letter_code
_entity_poly.pdbx_strand_id
1 'polypeptide(L)'
;MKAILWCNGANPNSSILDEVLSNDAEVFGVDGGADKAAEEGVVVSEILGDLDSVDITRWEGRVTELIDQNNSDLAKAIGVLTDRGYTEIDVIGTEGGATSHVLGNWAALCDAPSGARIRIHHNDSVTSRFHPDDGEMEFLVGEGEVFSVFALLPGKVWISGA
;
A
#
# COMPACT_ATOMS: atom_id res chain seq x y z
N MET A 1 1.12 12.64 7.74
CA MET A 1 2.41 11.94 7.55
C MET A 1 2.27 11.01 6.36
N LYS A 2 3.39 10.72 5.67
CA LYS A 2 3.41 9.82 4.52
C LYS A 2 4.15 8.53 4.86
N ALA A 3 3.59 7.38 4.45
CA ALA A 3 4.20 6.07 4.59
C ALA A 3 4.31 5.36 3.24
N ILE A 4 5.28 4.47 3.13
CA ILE A 4 5.41 3.50 2.07
C ILE A 4 5.27 2.11 2.69
N LEU A 5 4.33 1.30 2.18
CA LEU A 5 4.19 -0.11 2.51
C LEU A 5 4.83 -0.95 1.41
N TRP A 6 5.90 -1.66 1.72
CA TRP A 6 6.57 -2.58 0.80
C TRP A 6 6.09 -4.00 1.03
N CYS A 7 5.35 -4.54 0.06
CA CYS A 7 4.81 -5.89 0.09
C CYS A 7 5.79 -6.94 -0.45
N ASN A 8 5.51 -8.20 -0.18
CA ASN A 8 6.37 -9.33 -0.54
C ASN A 8 6.20 -9.84 -2.01
N GLY A 9 5.63 -9.04 -2.90
CA GLY A 9 5.50 -9.36 -4.34
C GLY A 9 6.79 -9.13 -5.12
N ALA A 10 6.69 -8.97 -6.44
CA ALA A 10 7.84 -8.60 -7.28
C ALA A 10 8.35 -7.21 -6.90
N ASN A 11 9.68 -7.02 -6.95
CA ASN A 11 10.26 -5.70 -6.70
C ASN A 11 9.73 -4.68 -7.71
N PRO A 12 9.38 -3.47 -7.26
CA PRO A 12 8.97 -2.39 -8.14
C PRO A 12 10.14 -1.98 -9.05
N ASN A 13 9.83 -1.44 -10.23
CA ASN A 13 10.85 -0.90 -11.10
C ASN A 13 11.49 0.38 -10.53
N SER A 14 12.64 0.77 -11.08
CA SER A 14 13.40 1.93 -10.58
C SER A 14 12.62 3.24 -10.68
N SER A 15 11.75 3.42 -11.68
CA SER A 15 10.96 4.65 -11.81
C SER A 15 9.93 4.81 -10.68
N ILE A 16 9.33 3.71 -10.23
CA ILE A 16 8.44 3.71 -9.05
C ILE A 16 9.24 4.05 -7.79
N LEU A 17 10.42 3.43 -7.62
CA LEU A 17 11.27 3.71 -6.47
C LEU A 17 11.70 5.17 -6.42
N ASP A 18 12.13 5.73 -7.56
CA ASP A 18 12.50 7.14 -7.68
C ASP A 18 11.34 8.07 -7.33
N GLU A 19 10.10 7.73 -7.74
CA GLU A 19 8.90 8.51 -7.46
C GLU A 19 8.53 8.45 -5.97
N VAL A 20 8.41 7.24 -5.40
CA VAL A 20 7.86 7.09 -4.03
C VAL A 20 8.88 7.39 -2.94
N LEU A 21 10.16 7.08 -3.15
CA LEU A 21 11.25 7.30 -2.20
C LEU A 21 11.79 8.74 -2.21
N SER A 22 11.46 9.55 -3.23
CA SER A 22 11.91 10.95 -3.35
C SER A 22 11.35 11.89 -2.27
N ASN A 23 10.37 11.44 -1.51
CA ASN A 23 9.70 12.19 -0.46
C ASN A 23 10.17 11.70 0.92
N ASP A 24 10.02 12.53 1.96
CA ASP A 24 10.27 12.18 3.36
C ASP A 24 9.22 11.18 3.90
N ALA A 25 9.07 10.06 3.22
CA ALA A 25 8.15 8.99 3.59
C ALA A 25 8.87 7.95 4.43
N GLU A 26 8.20 7.47 5.46
CA GLU A 26 8.69 6.38 6.29
C GLU A 26 8.35 5.04 5.64
N VAL A 27 9.31 4.12 5.56
CA VAL A 27 9.14 2.83 4.88
C VAL A 27 8.85 1.73 5.90
N PHE A 28 7.79 1.00 5.64
CA PHE A 28 7.34 -0.16 6.41
C PHE A 28 7.31 -1.39 5.51
N GLY A 29 7.77 -2.52 6.02
CA GLY A 29 7.63 -3.79 5.32
C GLY A 29 6.36 -4.53 5.73
N VAL A 30 5.66 -5.12 4.77
CA VAL A 30 4.63 -6.11 5.05
C VAL A 30 5.28 -7.48 4.93
N ASP A 31 5.46 -8.16 6.06
CA ASP A 31 6.17 -9.44 6.16
C ASP A 31 7.51 -9.44 5.42
N GLY A 32 7.75 -10.43 4.53
CA GLY A 32 8.97 -10.53 3.73
C GLY A 32 9.25 -9.34 2.80
N GLY A 33 8.33 -8.39 2.66
CA GLY A 33 8.56 -7.14 1.93
C GLY A 33 9.67 -6.30 2.57
N ALA A 34 9.87 -6.41 3.89
CA ALA A 34 10.95 -5.74 4.59
C ALA A 34 12.35 -6.22 4.13
N ASP A 35 12.51 -7.52 3.93
CA ASP A 35 13.77 -8.08 3.46
C ASP A 35 14.08 -7.62 2.03
N LYS A 36 13.07 -7.57 1.17
CA LYS A 36 13.20 -7.05 -0.21
C LYS A 36 13.58 -5.58 -0.26
N ALA A 37 12.94 -4.74 0.56
CA ALA A 37 13.31 -3.34 0.67
C ALA A 37 14.77 -3.16 1.14
N ALA A 38 15.19 -3.96 2.11
CA ALA A 38 16.57 -3.92 2.60
C ALA A 38 17.59 -4.40 1.54
N GLU A 39 17.24 -5.39 0.71
CA GLU A 39 18.06 -5.84 -0.42
C GLU A 39 18.25 -4.73 -1.48
N GLU A 40 17.25 -3.88 -1.68
CA GLU A 40 17.33 -2.68 -2.53
C GLU A 40 18.05 -1.51 -1.84
N GLY A 41 18.57 -1.70 -0.63
CA GLY A 41 19.31 -0.68 0.13
C GLY A 41 18.42 0.36 0.80
N VAL A 42 17.12 0.11 0.92
CA VAL A 42 16.16 1.01 1.55
C VAL A 42 16.12 0.75 3.06
N VAL A 43 16.10 1.83 3.83
CA VAL A 43 15.96 1.75 5.29
C VAL A 43 14.50 1.52 5.64
N VAL A 44 14.21 0.39 6.25
CA VAL A 44 12.87 0.04 6.74
C VAL A 44 12.77 0.40 8.21
N SER A 45 11.73 1.15 8.57
CA SER A 45 11.48 1.57 9.96
C SER A 45 10.95 0.42 10.81
N GLU A 46 9.99 -0.33 10.28
CA GLU A 46 9.29 -1.38 11.02
C GLU A 46 8.66 -2.41 10.07
N ILE A 47 8.48 -3.61 10.56
CA ILE A 47 7.72 -4.68 9.89
C ILE A 47 6.33 -4.80 10.52
N LEU A 48 5.33 -4.93 9.67
CA LEU A 48 3.93 -5.12 10.03
C LEU A 48 3.43 -6.41 9.37
N GLY A 49 2.98 -7.40 10.14
CA GLY A 49 2.46 -8.66 9.58
C GLY A 49 2.32 -9.76 10.61
N ASP A 50 2.05 -10.99 10.16
CA ASP A 50 2.02 -12.18 11.02
C ASP A 50 3.42 -12.81 11.22
N LEU A 51 4.41 -12.28 10.50
CA LEU A 51 5.84 -12.56 10.62
C LEU A 51 6.26 -13.98 10.20
N ASP A 52 5.42 -14.71 9.50
CA ASP A 52 5.68 -16.08 9.07
C ASP A 52 6.69 -16.18 7.92
N SER A 53 6.87 -15.10 7.17
CA SER A 53 7.69 -15.04 5.95
C SER A 53 8.91 -14.11 6.05
N VAL A 54 9.27 -13.65 7.25
CA VAL A 54 10.38 -12.71 7.49
C VAL A 54 11.40 -13.29 8.49
N ASP A 55 12.67 -12.99 8.26
CA ASP A 55 13.72 -13.29 9.24
C ASP A 55 13.74 -12.26 10.38
N ILE A 56 12.90 -12.48 11.39
CA ILE A 56 12.74 -11.57 12.54
C ILE A 56 14.05 -11.28 13.29
N THR A 57 15.08 -12.15 13.17
CA THR A 57 16.36 -11.94 13.86
C THR A 57 17.12 -10.72 13.32
N ARG A 58 16.87 -10.34 12.06
CA ARG A 58 17.44 -9.13 11.42
C ARG A 58 16.74 -7.85 11.86
N TRP A 59 15.54 -7.96 12.42
CA TRP A 59 14.62 -6.85 12.66
C TRP A 59 14.30 -6.62 14.13
N GLU A 60 15.16 -7.11 15.02
CA GLU A 60 14.96 -7.05 16.48
C GLU A 60 14.53 -5.65 16.95
N GLY A 61 13.40 -5.56 17.65
CA GLY A 61 12.84 -4.33 18.18
C GLY A 61 12.09 -3.44 17.15
N ARG A 62 11.97 -3.88 15.89
CA ARG A 62 11.29 -3.14 14.81
C ARG A 62 10.22 -3.99 14.13
N VAL A 63 9.41 -4.65 14.94
CA VAL A 63 8.41 -5.60 14.46
C VAL A 63 7.13 -5.40 15.24
N THR A 64 6.00 -5.29 14.54
CA THR A 64 4.65 -5.34 15.11
C THR A 64 3.90 -6.51 14.52
N GLU A 65 3.63 -7.51 15.34
CA GLU A 65 2.85 -8.69 14.98
C GLU A 65 1.36 -8.34 14.88
N LEU A 66 0.74 -8.70 13.75
CA LEU A 66 -0.67 -8.44 13.43
C LEU A 66 -1.46 -9.76 13.47
N ILE A 67 -1.94 -10.12 14.64
CA ILE A 67 -2.54 -11.44 14.96
C ILE A 67 -3.96 -11.67 14.44
N ASP A 68 -4.66 -10.63 13.92
CA ASP A 68 -5.99 -10.81 13.36
C ASP A 68 -5.94 -11.69 12.10
N GLN A 69 -6.72 -12.78 12.11
CA GLN A 69 -6.77 -13.75 11.01
C GLN A 69 -7.92 -13.48 10.03
N ASN A 70 -8.73 -12.45 10.25
CA ASN A 70 -9.89 -12.15 9.40
C ASN A 70 -9.54 -11.23 8.22
N ASN A 71 -8.45 -10.49 8.33
CA ASN A 71 -8.00 -9.53 7.33
C ASN A 71 -6.61 -9.91 6.80
N SER A 72 -6.31 -9.49 5.56
CA SER A 72 -4.96 -9.65 5.00
C SER A 72 -3.96 -8.75 5.73
N ASP A 73 -2.67 -9.13 5.73
CA ASP A 73 -1.62 -8.35 6.39
C ASP A 73 -1.51 -6.94 5.82
N LEU A 74 -1.74 -6.78 4.51
CA LEU A 74 -1.81 -5.46 3.89
C LEU A 74 -2.96 -4.60 4.47
N ALA A 75 -4.16 -5.15 4.61
CA ALA A 75 -5.29 -4.41 5.19
C ALA A 75 -5.03 -4.02 6.64
N LYS A 76 -4.48 -4.95 7.43
CA LYS A 76 -4.09 -4.72 8.83
C LYS A 76 -3.01 -3.64 8.93
N ALA A 77 -1.97 -3.71 8.09
CA ALA A 77 -0.88 -2.73 8.06
C ALA A 77 -1.37 -1.33 7.71
N ILE A 78 -2.25 -1.21 6.71
CA ILE A 78 -2.90 0.07 6.37
C ILE A 78 -3.69 0.61 7.58
N GLY A 79 -4.46 -0.23 8.26
CA GLY A 79 -5.22 0.14 9.45
C GLY A 79 -4.31 0.69 10.56
N VAL A 80 -3.24 -0.03 10.88
CA VAL A 80 -2.25 0.39 11.90
C VAL A 80 -1.62 1.73 11.54
N LEU A 81 -1.24 1.94 10.29
CA LEU A 81 -0.63 3.21 9.88
C LEU A 81 -1.64 4.36 9.90
N THR A 82 -2.89 4.11 9.51
CA THR A 82 -3.97 5.10 9.60
C THR A 82 -4.21 5.52 11.05
N ASP A 83 -4.27 4.56 11.98
CA ASP A 83 -4.43 4.81 13.42
C ASP A 83 -3.23 5.59 14.01
N ARG A 84 -2.04 5.39 13.47
CA ARG A 84 -0.83 6.15 13.82
C ARG A 84 -0.78 7.56 13.21
N GLY A 85 -1.78 7.94 12.39
CA GLY A 85 -1.90 9.27 11.78
C GLY A 85 -1.17 9.43 10.45
N TYR A 86 -0.85 8.35 9.76
CA TYR A 86 -0.41 8.42 8.36
C TYR A 86 -1.63 8.67 7.48
N THR A 87 -1.62 9.77 6.73
CA THR A 87 -2.72 10.21 5.88
C THR A 87 -2.49 9.97 4.39
N GLU A 88 -1.27 9.58 4.03
CA GLU A 88 -0.88 9.16 2.68
C GLU A 88 -0.10 7.86 2.79
N ILE A 89 -0.55 6.82 2.10
CA ILE A 89 0.07 5.50 2.11
C ILE A 89 0.26 5.04 0.66
N ASP A 90 1.52 4.95 0.26
CA ASP A 90 1.92 4.36 -1.01
C ASP A 90 2.27 2.88 -0.79
N VAL A 91 1.65 2.00 -1.56
CA VAL A 91 1.88 0.55 -1.50
C VAL A 91 2.63 0.12 -2.74
N ILE A 92 3.74 -0.58 -2.56
CA ILE A 92 4.61 -1.08 -3.63
C ILE A 92 4.92 -2.57 -3.42
N GLY A 93 5.46 -3.24 -4.44
CA GLY A 93 5.79 -4.65 -4.35
C GLY A 93 4.58 -5.57 -4.26
N THR A 94 3.48 -5.19 -4.91
CA THR A 94 2.21 -5.96 -4.91
C THR A 94 2.07 -6.87 -6.13
N GLU A 95 2.95 -6.76 -7.12
CA GLU A 95 2.88 -7.50 -8.36
C GLU A 95 3.56 -8.87 -8.27
N GLY A 96 3.28 -9.72 -9.25
CA GLY A 96 3.81 -11.08 -9.31
C GLY A 96 3.05 -12.06 -8.41
N GLY A 97 3.48 -13.32 -8.45
CA GLY A 97 2.85 -14.38 -7.67
C GLY A 97 1.52 -14.88 -8.24
N ALA A 98 0.73 -15.53 -7.40
CA ALA A 98 -0.54 -16.13 -7.78
C ALA A 98 -1.64 -15.06 -7.94
N THR A 99 -2.61 -15.31 -8.83
CA THR A 99 -3.78 -14.44 -9.04
C THR A 99 -4.54 -14.15 -7.74
N SER A 100 -4.54 -15.10 -6.80
CA SER A 100 -5.15 -14.92 -5.47
C SER A 100 -4.50 -13.78 -4.66
N HIS A 101 -3.19 -13.59 -4.79
CA HIS A 101 -2.49 -12.48 -4.13
C HIS A 101 -2.89 -11.13 -4.73
N VAL A 102 -3.01 -11.06 -6.06
CA VAL A 102 -3.49 -9.83 -6.73
C VAL A 102 -4.89 -9.47 -6.27
N LEU A 103 -5.80 -10.45 -6.24
CA LEU A 103 -7.17 -10.25 -5.72
C LEU A 103 -7.17 -9.88 -4.23
N GLY A 104 -6.27 -10.48 -3.44
CA GLY A 104 -6.10 -10.16 -2.03
C GLY A 104 -5.69 -8.71 -1.80
N ASN A 105 -4.80 -8.15 -2.63
CA ASN A 105 -4.42 -6.75 -2.57
C ASN A 105 -5.60 -5.80 -2.86
N TRP A 106 -6.47 -6.15 -3.83
CA TRP A 106 -7.69 -5.38 -4.10
C TRP A 106 -8.71 -5.49 -2.96
N ALA A 107 -8.87 -6.69 -2.37
CA ALA A 107 -9.71 -6.87 -1.20
C ALA A 107 -9.21 -6.04 -0.01
N ALA A 108 -7.88 -5.98 0.21
CA ALA A 108 -7.28 -5.15 1.25
C ALA A 108 -7.64 -3.66 1.11
N LEU A 109 -7.75 -3.14 -0.11
CA LEU A 109 -8.21 -1.76 -0.34
C LEU A 109 -9.67 -1.54 0.08
N CYS A 110 -10.51 -2.58 -0.07
CA CYS A 110 -11.92 -2.51 0.36
C CYS A 110 -12.04 -2.56 1.90
N ASP A 111 -11.20 -3.37 2.55
CA ASP A 111 -11.23 -3.59 4.00
C ASP A 111 -10.50 -2.48 4.78
N ALA A 112 -9.65 -1.71 4.10
CA ALA A 112 -8.90 -0.63 4.71
C ALA A 112 -9.81 0.52 5.21
N PRO A 113 -9.58 1.05 6.43
CA PRO A 113 -10.40 2.12 7.00
C PRO A 113 -10.28 3.43 6.20
N SER A 114 -11.23 4.35 6.44
CA SER A 114 -11.11 5.74 6.00
C SER A 114 -10.00 6.48 6.75
N GLY A 115 -9.62 7.65 6.29
CA GLY A 115 -8.66 8.54 6.96
C GLY A 115 -7.29 8.61 6.29
N ALA A 116 -7.02 7.75 5.30
CA ALA A 116 -5.79 7.81 4.53
C ALA A 116 -6.05 7.70 3.02
N ARG A 117 -5.30 8.49 2.25
CA ARG A 117 -5.18 8.33 0.81
C ARG A 117 -4.26 7.15 0.53
N ILE A 118 -4.78 6.10 -0.09
CA ILE A 118 -4.03 4.88 -0.37
C ILE A 118 -3.84 4.75 -1.88
N ARG A 119 -2.59 4.49 -2.29
CA ARG A 119 -2.22 4.25 -3.69
C ARG A 119 -1.41 2.96 -3.79
N ILE A 120 -1.78 2.07 -4.70
CA ILE A 120 -0.95 0.94 -5.10
C ILE A 120 -0.25 1.31 -6.40
N HIS A 121 1.07 1.27 -6.41
CA HIS A 121 1.89 1.50 -7.59
C HIS A 121 2.16 0.17 -8.29
N HIS A 122 1.67 0.06 -9.53
CA HIS A 122 1.95 -1.02 -10.46
C HIS A 122 3.02 -0.56 -11.45
N ASN A 123 3.61 -1.49 -12.19
CA ASN A 123 4.69 -1.14 -13.14
C ASN A 123 4.25 -0.19 -14.27
N ASP A 124 2.96 -0.13 -14.58
CA ASP A 124 2.39 0.64 -15.69
C ASP A 124 1.21 1.53 -15.28
N SER A 125 0.81 1.51 -14.03
CA SER A 125 -0.38 2.22 -13.56
C SER A 125 -0.37 2.45 -12.05
N VAL A 126 -1.25 3.32 -11.58
CA VAL A 126 -1.49 3.56 -10.15
C VAL A 126 -2.96 3.34 -9.84
N THR A 127 -3.22 2.50 -8.85
CA THR A 127 -4.58 2.33 -8.30
C THR A 127 -4.75 3.19 -7.06
N SER A 128 -5.67 4.14 -7.10
CA SER A 128 -6.03 4.97 -5.95
C SER A 128 -7.35 4.52 -5.34
N ARG A 129 -7.37 4.28 -4.04
CA ARG A 129 -8.58 3.95 -3.30
C ARG A 129 -9.30 5.22 -2.85
N PHE A 130 -10.63 5.23 -3.02
CA PHE A 130 -11.55 6.21 -2.47
C PHE A 130 -12.44 5.55 -1.43
N HIS A 131 -12.47 6.10 -0.24
CA HIS A 131 -13.42 5.70 0.77
C HIS A 131 -14.55 6.74 0.86
N PRO A 132 -15.82 6.34 0.95
CA PRO A 132 -16.94 7.30 0.99
C PRO A 132 -16.85 8.32 2.13
N ASP A 133 -16.27 7.92 3.26
CA ASP A 133 -16.13 8.78 4.45
C ASP A 133 -14.96 9.77 4.34
N ASP A 134 -14.07 9.62 3.36
CA ASP A 134 -12.96 10.55 3.15
C ASP A 134 -13.38 11.83 2.40
N GLY A 135 -14.65 11.86 1.93
CA GLY A 135 -15.18 13.02 1.23
C GLY A 135 -14.73 13.14 -0.21
N GLU A 136 -14.67 14.36 -0.70
CA GLU A 136 -14.30 14.69 -2.07
C GLU A 136 -12.78 14.60 -2.24
N MET A 137 -12.33 13.99 -3.34
CA MET A 137 -10.91 13.86 -3.66
C MET A 137 -10.62 14.42 -5.04
N GLU A 138 -9.51 15.12 -5.14
CA GLU A 138 -9.03 15.66 -6.41
C GLU A 138 -7.74 14.97 -6.84
N PHE A 139 -7.61 14.69 -8.13
CA PHE A 139 -6.34 14.33 -8.75
C PHE A 139 -6.16 14.98 -10.10
N LEU A 140 -4.90 15.17 -10.42
CA LEU A 140 -4.50 15.60 -11.74
C LEU A 140 -4.29 14.38 -12.62
N VAL A 141 -4.99 14.36 -13.73
CA VAL A 141 -4.80 13.40 -14.82
C VAL A 141 -4.17 14.15 -15.97
N GLY A 142 -3.08 13.62 -16.54
CA GLY A 142 -2.40 14.23 -17.67
C GLY A 142 -3.28 14.22 -18.93
N GLU A 143 -3.02 15.16 -19.84
CA GLU A 143 -3.71 15.20 -21.13
C GLU A 143 -3.49 13.89 -21.90
N GLY A 144 -4.59 13.22 -22.27
CA GLY A 144 -4.56 11.94 -22.98
C GLY A 144 -4.37 10.71 -22.11
N GLU A 145 -4.21 10.85 -20.81
CA GLU A 145 -4.21 9.71 -19.89
C GLU A 145 -5.61 9.10 -19.76
N VAL A 146 -5.65 7.78 -19.63
CA VAL A 146 -6.89 7.02 -19.46
C VAL A 146 -6.99 6.58 -18.01
N PHE A 147 -8.14 6.83 -17.39
CA PHE A 147 -8.45 6.30 -16.07
C PHE A 147 -9.70 5.43 -16.10
N SER A 148 -9.78 4.49 -15.18
CA SER A 148 -10.94 3.62 -14.98
C SER A 148 -11.44 3.74 -13.55
N VAL A 149 -12.77 3.69 -13.38
CA VAL A 149 -13.39 3.71 -12.05
C VAL A 149 -14.08 2.38 -11.79
N PHE A 150 -13.71 1.74 -10.69
CA PHE A 150 -14.30 0.49 -10.23
C PHE A 150 -15.01 0.71 -8.90
N ALA A 151 -16.31 0.42 -8.84
CA ALA A 151 -17.06 0.39 -7.60
C ALA A 151 -17.09 -1.06 -7.08
N LEU A 152 -16.23 -1.35 -6.09
CA LEU A 152 -16.18 -2.68 -5.45
C LEU A 152 -17.25 -2.83 -4.34
N LEU A 153 -17.77 -1.72 -3.85
CA LEU A 153 -18.91 -1.65 -2.95
C LEU A 153 -20.00 -0.75 -3.54
N PRO A 154 -21.27 -0.92 -3.13
CA PRO A 154 -22.34 -0.03 -3.57
C PRO A 154 -22.03 1.43 -3.23
N GLY A 155 -22.04 2.30 -4.23
CA GLY A 155 -21.73 3.71 -4.06
C GLY A 155 -22.17 4.54 -5.27
N LYS A 156 -22.12 5.86 -5.11
CA LYS A 156 -22.32 6.82 -6.20
C LYS A 156 -21.03 7.60 -6.38
N VAL A 157 -20.61 7.74 -7.62
CA VAL A 157 -19.42 8.51 -7.99
C VAL A 157 -19.85 9.63 -8.92
N TRP A 158 -19.35 10.84 -8.67
CA TRP A 158 -19.46 11.98 -9.57
C TRP A 158 -18.05 12.35 -10.02
N ILE A 159 -17.90 12.55 -11.31
CA ILE A 159 -16.62 12.97 -11.90
C ILE A 159 -16.87 14.32 -12.56
N SER A 160 -16.01 15.29 -12.27
CA SER A 160 -16.04 16.60 -12.89
C SER A 160 -14.65 16.97 -13.43
N GLY A 161 -14.61 17.78 -14.48
CA GLY A 161 -13.36 18.26 -15.07
C GLY A 161 -12.68 17.29 -16.06
N ALA A 162 -13.34 16.17 -16.38
CA ALA A 162 -12.84 15.20 -17.37
C ALA A 162 -13.47 15.43 -18.75
#